data_d6e41ff2c5bdb56e89973d31ddd67cc1
#
_entry.id   d6e41ff2c5bdb56e89973d31ddd67cc1
#
_cell.length_a   1.000
_cell.length_b   1.000
_cell.length_c   1.000
_cell.angle_alpha   90.00
_cell.angle_beta   90.00
_cell.angle_gamma   90.00
#
_symmetry.space_group_name_H-M   'P 1'
#
loop_
_entity.id
_entity.type
_entity.pdbx_description
1 polymer ?
#
loop_
_entity_poly.entity_id
_entity_poly.type
_entity_poly.pdbx_seq_one_letter_code
_entity_poly.pdbx_strand_id
1 'polypeptide(L)'
;MKAEIIKGDLFDTDCIVICHQVNCMGVMGSGVAKIVKQKYPKVFEEYKRCVDNLNHDMLGGCLLVYTGDGKYIANISAQYYYKGCKIDYSHLQNPYNQPSLSPNPTDEFFSDDTPLRYTNYEAFYEGLVRLLMDMNLNKIKSVAFPYKIGSDRGGADWNVILSMINSVFENTDITVKVYKLYE
;
A
#
# COMPACT_ATOMS: atom_id res chain seq x y z
N MET A 1 -20.44 2.34 -5.26
CA MET A 1 -20.14 1.67 -6.57
C MET A 1 -19.10 0.60 -6.31
N LYS A 2 -19.18 -0.60 -6.91
CA LYS A 2 -18.15 -1.64 -6.74
C LYS A 2 -16.98 -1.33 -7.67
N ALA A 3 -15.76 -1.69 -7.24
CA ALA A 3 -14.56 -1.56 -8.05
C ALA A 3 -14.67 -2.39 -9.35
N GLU A 4 -14.35 -1.77 -10.48
CA GLU A 4 -14.34 -2.42 -11.79
C GLU A 4 -13.00 -3.14 -12.01
N ILE A 5 -13.04 -4.43 -12.36
CA ILE A 5 -11.83 -5.21 -12.68
C ILE A 5 -11.56 -5.12 -14.17
N ILE A 6 -10.41 -4.56 -14.53
CA ILE A 6 -9.97 -4.32 -15.91
C ILE A 6 -8.74 -5.17 -16.20
N LYS A 7 -8.74 -5.82 -17.39
CA LYS A 7 -7.54 -6.48 -17.91
C LYS A 7 -6.64 -5.43 -18.57
N GLY A 8 -5.40 -5.32 -18.11
CA GLY A 8 -4.44 -4.36 -18.64
C GLY A 8 -3.30 -4.03 -17.69
N ASP A 9 -2.41 -3.15 -18.13
CA ASP A 9 -1.35 -2.59 -17.28
C ASP A 9 -1.94 -1.48 -16.39
N LEU A 10 -1.65 -1.53 -15.09
CA LEU A 10 -2.01 -0.50 -14.13
C LEU A 10 -1.50 0.89 -14.55
N PHE A 11 -0.31 0.96 -15.15
CA PHE A 11 0.32 2.21 -15.52
C PHE A 11 -0.23 2.84 -16.82
N ASP A 12 -1.05 2.09 -17.56
CA ASP A 12 -1.81 2.60 -18.73
C ASP A 12 -3.20 3.14 -18.33
N THR A 13 -3.50 3.20 -17.03
CA THR A 13 -4.80 3.67 -16.53
C THR A 13 -5.08 5.11 -16.93
N ASP A 14 -6.36 5.41 -17.20
CA ASP A 14 -6.90 6.78 -17.33
C ASP A 14 -7.21 7.43 -15.96
N CYS A 15 -7.18 6.66 -14.85
CA CYS A 15 -7.37 7.21 -13.51
C CYS A 15 -6.28 8.23 -13.16
N ILE A 16 -6.68 9.21 -12.36
CA ILE A 16 -5.78 10.27 -11.88
C ILE A 16 -4.83 9.75 -10.80
N VAL A 17 -5.30 8.84 -9.93
CA VAL A 17 -4.46 8.23 -8.89
C VAL A 17 -4.13 6.78 -9.26
N ILE A 18 -2.87 6.42 -9.13
CA ILE A 18 -2.39 5.03 -9.09
C ILE A 18 -2.02 4.72 -7.65
N CYS A 19 -2.68 3.74 -7.05
CA CYS A 19 -2.44 3.34 -5.67
C CYS A 19 -1.62 2.06 -5.60
N HIS A 20 -0.68 1.98 -4.66
CA HIS A 20 0.02 0.74 -4.34
C HIS A 20 0.37 0.67 -2.85
N GLN A 21 0.68 -0.54 -2.38
CA GLN A 21 1.11 -0.78 -1.01
C GLN A 21 2.62 -0.63 -0.88
N VAL A 22 3.04 0.01 0.22
CA VAL A 22 4.44 0.15 0.63
C VAL A 22 4.65 -0.37 2.06
N ASN A 23 5.92 -0.58 2.43
CA ASN A 23 6.33 -0.91 3.80
C ASN A 23 6.75 0.36 4.58
N CYS A 24 7.05 0.22 5.87
CA CYS A 24 7.58 1.32 6.69
C CYS A 24 9.12 1.36 6.71
N MET A 25 9.80 0.52 5.92
CA MET A 25 11.27 0.43 5.89
C MET A 25 11.93 1.25 4.77
N GLY A 26 11.17 1.99 3.98
CA GLY A 26 11.72 2.81 2.90
C GLY A 26 12.20 2.00 1.69
N VAL A 27 11.67 0.81 1.46
CA VAL A 27 12.14 -0.10 0.40
C VAL A 27 11.06 -0.33 -0.65
N MET A 28 11.40 -0.05 -1.89
CA MET A 28 10.61 -0.35 -3.09
C MET A 28 11.41 -1.31 -4.01
N GLY A 29 11.59 -2.57 -3.55
CA GLY A 29 12.47 -3.54 -4.21
C GLY A 29 11.77 -4.55 -5.12
N SER A 30 10.45 -4.61 -5.13
CA SER A 30 9.71 -5.67 -5.84
C SER A 30 8.29 -5.26 -6.23
N GLY A 31 7.67 -6.04 -7.14
CA GLY A 31 6.29 -5.85 -7.58
C GLY A 31 6.03 -4.44 -8.12
N VAL A 32 4.82 -3.94 -7.90
CA VAL A 32 4.39 -2.61 -8.34
C VAL A 32 5.28 -1.51 -7.77
N ALA A 33 5.71 -1.61 -6.51
CA ALA A 33 6.58 -0.62 -5.89
C ALA A 33 7.91 -0.44 -6.63
N LYS A 34 8.53 -1.53 -7.13
CA LYS A 34 9.74 -1.46 -7.96
C LYS A 34 9.50 -0.69 -9.25
N ILE A 35 8.35 -0.90 -9.90
CA ILE A 35 7.99 -0.21 -11.14
C ILE A 35 7.74 1.28 -10.85
N VAL A 36 7.04 1.61 -9.76
CA VAL A 36 6.84 3.00 -9.31
C VAL A 36 8.18 3.69 -9.11
N LYS A 37 9.13 3.07 -8.40
CA LYS A 37 10.48 3.62 -8.21
C LYS A 37 11.20 3.90 -9.52
N GLN A 38 11.03 3.04 -10.52
CA GLN A 38 11.68 3.19 -11.84
C GLN A 38 11.00 4.26 -12.71
N LYS A 39 9.66 4.28 -12.74
CA LYS A 39 8.90 5.24 -13.56
C LYS A 39 8.82 6.62 -12.93
N TYR A 40 8.76 6.70 -11.60
CA TYR A 40 8.55 7.93 -10.83
C TYR A 40 9.58 8.05 -9.69
N PRO A 41 10.88 8.32 -10.00
CA PRO A 41 11.94 8.40 -8.98
C PRO A 41 11.63 9.38 -7.85
N LYS A 42 11.01 10.53 -8.18
CA LYS A 42 10.59 11.53 -7.20
C LYS A 42 9.62 10.95 -6.16
N VAL A 43 8.72 10.06 -6.56
CA VAL A 43 7.78 9.41 -5.62
C VAL A 43 8.54 8.57 -4.60
N PHE A 44 9.57 7.84 -5.05
CA PHE A 44 10.41 7.07 -4.15
C PHE A 44 11.22 7.95 -3.19
N GLU A 45 11.77 9.07 -3.68
CA GLU A 45 12.51 10.04 -2.85
C GLU A 45 11.62 10.64 -1.76
N GLU A 46 10.39 11.06 -2.10
CA GLU A 46 9.42 11.60 -1.15
C GLU A 46 9.00 10.54 -0.12
N TYR A 47 8.71 9.31 -0.56
CA TYR A 47 8.39 8.20 0.33
C TYR A 47 9.55 7.90 1.28
N LYS A 48 10.79 7.78 0.78
CA LYS A 48 11.98 7.53 1.59
C LYS A 48 12.19 8.64 2.63
N ARG A 49 12.06 9.91 2.21
CA ARG A 49 12.15 11.07 3.11
C ARG A 49 11.07 11.02 4.21
N CYS A 50 9.84 10.63 3.85
CA CYS A 50 8.75 10.49 4.81
C CYS A 50 9.06 9.41 5.85
N VAL A 51 9.53 8.23 5.40
CA VAL A 51 9.95 7.14 6.30
C VAL A 51 11.03 7.61 7.27
N ASP A 52 12.07 8.28 6.77
CA ASP A 52 13.20 8.74 7.60
C ASP A 52 12.76 9.82 8.60
N ASN A 53 11.93 10.77 8.19
CA ASN A 53 11.43 11.85 9.04
C ASN A 53 10.49 11.36 10.14
N LEU A 54 9.70 10.33 9.87
CA LEU A 54 8.76 9.74 10.82
C LEU A 54 9.38 8.58 11.61
N ASN A 55 10.70 8.35 11.47
CA ASN A 55 11.38 7.24 12.14
C ASN A 55 10.62 5.92 11.99
N HIS A 56 10.21 5.58 10.74
CA HIS A 56 9.42 4.39 10.38
C HIS A 56 7.98 4.34 10.93
N ASP A 57 7.50 5.38 11.62
CA ASP A 57 6.14 5.43 12.19
C ASP A 57 5.13 5.97 11.18
N MET A 58 4.86 5.20 10.14
CA MET A 58 3.91 5.57 9.09
C MET A 58 2.89 4.48 8.76
N LEU A 59 2.80 3.44 9.60
CA LEU A 59 1.83 2.36 9.39
C LEU A 59 0.39 2.92 9.44
N GLY A 60 -0.45 2.54 8.48
CA GLY A 60 -1.80 3.10 8.30
C GLY A 60 -1.82 4.45 7.57
N GLY A 61 -0.66 5.01 7.22
CA GLY A 61 -0.56 6.24 6.45
C GLY A 61 -0.84 6.06 4.95
N CYS A 62 -1.16 7.18 4.30
CA CYS A 62 -1.19 7.30 2.85
C CYS A 62 -0.37 8.52 2.45
N LEU A 63 0.63 8.34 1.59
CA LEU A 63 1.41 9.44 1.03
C LEU A 63 1.01 9.61 -0.45
N LEU A 64 0.26 10.69 -0.75
CA LEU A 64 -0.15 11.05 -2.09
C LEU A 64 0.87 11.99 -2.72
N VAL A 65 1.54 11.57 -3.80
CA VAL A 65 2.60 12.34 -4.46
C VAL A 65 2.21 12.66 -5.90
N TYR A 66 2.26 13.96 -6.28
CA TYR A 66 2.05 14.40 -7.64
C TYR A 66 3.27 14.07 -8.51
N THR A 67 3.04 13.41 -9.64
CA THR A 67 4.12 12.93 -10.53
C THR A 67 4.65 13.98 -11.50
N GLY A 68 3.90 15.07 -11.72
CA GLY A 68 4.27 16.15 -12.64
C GLY A 68 3.61 16.05 -14.01
N ASP A 69 2.94 14.94 -14.32
CA ASP A 69 2.30 14.65 -15.61
C ASP A 69 0.75 14.55 -15.53
N GLY A 70 0.17 15.12 -14.49
CA GLY A 70 -1.28 15.10 -14.26
C GLY A 70 -1.77 13.90 -13.44
N LYS A 71 -0.88 13.03 -12.99
CA LYS A 71 -1.20 11.87 -12.16
C LYS A 71 -0.65 12.01 -10.74
N TYR A 72 -1.15 11.17 -9.86
CA TYR A 72 -0.68 11.00 -8.49
C TYR A 72 -0.37 9.54 -8.22
N ILE A 73 0.63 9.28 -7.40
CA ILE A 73 0.89 7.96 -6.82
C ILE A 73 0.50 8.02 -5.35
N ALA A 74 -0.38 7.11 -4.93
CA ALA A 74 -0.75 6.91 -3.53
C ALA A 74 0.01 5.72 -2.96
N ASN A 75 0.84 5.98 -1.96
CA ASN A 75 1.65 4.99 -1.25
C ASN A 75 0.93 4.67 0.06
N ILE A 76 0.23 3.52 0.14
CA ILE A 76 -0.43 3.06 1.37
C ILE A 76 0.54 2.24 2.19
N SER A 77 0.88 2.71 3.39
CA SER A 77 1.79 2.05 4.32
C SER A 77 1.04 1.00 5.13
N ALA A 78 0.77 -0.15 4.51
CA ALA A 78 -0.03 -1.21 5.09
C ALA A 78 0.78 -2.42 5.56
N GLN A 79 2.10 -2.35 5.52
CA GLN A 79 2.99 -3.35 6.11
C GLN A 79 4.19 -2.66 6.77
N TYR A 80 4.58 -3.13 7.95
CA TYR A 80 5.74 -2.57 8.62
C TYR A 80 7.02 -3.08 7.97
N TYR A 81 7.20 -4.41 7.92
CA TYR A 81 8.34 -5.09 7.32
C TYR A 81 7.99 -5.67 5.93
N TYR A 82 8.99 -6.16 5.22
CA TYR A 82 8.86 -6.90 3.96
C TYR A 82 9.60 -8.25 4.06
N LYS A 83 9.22 -9.22 3.24
CA LYS A 83 9.83 -10.55 3.22
C LYS A 83 11.35 -10.46 3.00
N GLY A 84 12.13 -10.98 3.94
CA GLY A 84 13.60 -10.93 3.93
C GLY A 84 14.20 -9.67 4.56
N CYS A 85 13.39 -8.81 5.19
CA CYS A 85 13.89 -7.70 6.00
C CYS A 85 14.64 -8.25 7.21
N LYS A 86 15.85 -7.75 7.43
CA LYS A 86 16.54 -7.95 8.72
C LYS A 86 15.94 -6.98 9.72
N ILE A 87 15.27 -7.50 10.72
CA ILE A 87 14.60 -6.69 11.72
C ILE A 87 15.65 -6.21 12.72
N ASP A 88 15.80 -4.89 12.79
CA ASP A 88 16.54 -4.24 13.86
C ASP A 88 15.54 -3.67 14.86
N TYR A 89 15.48 -4.28 16.04
CA TYR A 89 14.55 -3.87 17.12
C TYR A 89 14.99 -2.61 17.85
N SER A 90 16.17 -2.06 17.56
CA SER A 90 16.72 -0.91 18.30
C SER A 90 15.87 0.37 18.17
N HIS A 91 15.03 0.48 17.12
CA HIS A 91 14.14 1.62 16.93
C HIS A 91 12.74 1.44 17.53
N LEU A 92 12.40 0.25 18.03
CA LEU A 92 11.13 0.00 18.72
C LEU A 92 11.19 0.52 20.17
N GLN A 93 11.50 1.81 20.34
CA GLN A 93 11.50 2.46 21.67
C GLN A 93 10.08 2.72 22.20
N ASN A 94 9.05 2.52 21.38
CA ASN A 94 7.67 2.70 21.80
C ASN A 94 6.96 1.34 21.89
N PRO A 95 6.58 0.88 23.10
CA PRO A 95 5.83 -0.36 23.28
C PRO A 95 4.45 -0.36 22.59
N TYR A 96 3.94 0.81 22.17
CA TYR A 96 2.72 0.94 21.39
C TYR A 96 2.95 0.82 19.89
N ASN A 97 4.19 0.90 19.42
CA ASN A 97 4.58 0.65 18.02
C ASN A 97 4.95 -0.82 17.77
N GLN A 98 4.58 -1.71 18.69
CA GLN A 98 4.65 -3.12 18.36
C GLN A 98 3.75 -3.34 17.15
N PRO A 99 4.26 -3.96 16.07
CA PRO A 99 3.43 -4.35 14.95
C PRO A 99 2.37 -5.30 15.51
N SER A 100 1.18 -4.74 15.80
CA SER A 100 0.05 -5.54 16.20
C SER A 100 -0.18 -6.53 15.07
N LEU A 101 0.26 -7.78 15.28
CA LEU A 101 -0.06 -8.93 14.46
C LEU A 101 0.65 -9.10 13.09
N SER A 102 1.75 -8.42 12.79
CA SER A 102 2.68 -9.00 11.83
C SER A 102 3.58 -9.97 12.59
N PRO A 103 3.42 -11.29 12.42
CA PRO A 103 4.32 -12.22 13.08
C PRO A 103 5.75 -11.87 12.69
N ASN A 104 6.60 -11.73 13.68
CA ASN A 104 8.02 -11.54 13.46
C ASN A 104 8.55 -12.78 12.71
N PRO A 105 9.17 -12.64 11.53
CA PRO A 105 9.69 -13.79 10.79
C PRO A 105 10.77 -14.58 11.53
N THR A 106 11.26 -14.06 12.66
CA THR A 106 12.27 -14.70 13.51
C THR A 106 11.72 -15.32 14.77
N ASP A 107 10.40 -15.20 15.05
CA ASP A 107 9.81 -15.86 16.20
C ASP A 107 9.72 -17.37 15.93
N GLU A 108 10.48 -18.16 16.68
CA GLU A 108 10.51 -19.63 16.64
C GLU A 108 9.15 -20.31 16.88
N PHE A 109 8.09 -19.51 17.11
CA PHE A 109 6.73 -19.97 17.35
C PHE A 109 5.91 -20.25 16.08
N PHE A 110 6.40 -19.88 14.90
CA PHE A 110 5.70 -20.18 13.65
C PHE A 110 6.27 -21.43 13.03
N SER A 111 5.45 -22.48 12.94
CA SER A 111 5.78 -23.66 12.14
C SER A 111 6.03 -23.22 10.69
N ASP A 112 7.01 -23.81 10.02
CA ASP A 112 7.42 -23.50 8.62
C ASP A 112 6.26 -23.55 7.60
N ASP A 113 5.11 -24.09 7.98
CA ASP A 113 3.95 -24.30 7.11
C ASP A 113 2.90 -23.16 7.16
N THR A 114 3.05 -22.14 8.03
CA THR A 114 2.09 -21.03 8.07
C THR A 114 2.59 -19.87 7.23
N PRO A 115 1.91 -19.50 6.12
CA PRO A 115 2.32 -18.37 5.30
C PRO A 115 2.23 -17.08 6.12
N LEU A 116 3.36 -16.38 6.26
CA LEU A 116 3.44 -15.11 6.97
C LEU A 116 2.69 -14.01 6.21
N ARG A 117 1.78 -13.34 6.92
CA ARG A 117 1.09 -12.17 6.42
C ARG A 117 1.79 -10.90 6.89
N TYR A 118 2.41 -10.16 5.96
CA TYR A 118 3.02 -8.85 6.22
C TYR A 118 2.02 -7.71 6.17
N THR A 119 0.98 -7.83 5.34
CA THR A 119 -0.09 -6.82 5.23
C THR A 119 -0.94 -6.79 6.49
N ASN A 120 -0.98 -5.62 7.14
CA ASN A 120 -1.89 -5.34 8.24
C ASN A 120 -3.21 -4.80 7.67
N TYR A 121 -4.32 -5.48 7.94
CA TYR A 121 -5.63 -5.10 7.39
C TYR A 121 -6.14 -3.77 7.95
N GLU A 122 -5.94 -3.51 9.23
CA GLU A 122 -6.34 -2.26 9.86
C GLU A 122 -5.59 -1.09 9.24
N ALA A 123 -4.26 -1.19 9.14
CA ALA A 123 -3.42 -0.20 8.50
C ALA A 123 -3.78 0.00 7.00
N PHE A 124 -4.14 -1.07 6.30
CA PHE A 124 -4.60 -0.96 4.91
C PHE A 124 -5.91 -0.17 4.82
N TYR A 125 -6.87 -0.48 5.70
CA TYR A 125 -8.15 0.24 5.76
C TYR A 125 -7.98 1.72 6.11
N GLU A 126 -7.18 2.03 7.13
CA GLU A 126 -6.84 3.41 7.49
C GLU A 126 -6.18 4.18 6.34
N GLY A 127 -5.23 3.53 5.65
CA GLY A 127 -4.58 4.09 4.47
C GLY A 127 -5.58 4.40 3.34
N LEU A 128 -6.58 3.55 3.12
CA LEU A 128 -7.67 3.81 2.16
C LEU A 128 -8.54 5.00 2.58
N VAL A 129 -8.87 5.11 3.87
CA VAL A 129 -9.66 6.25 4.39
C VAL A 129 -8.88 7.55 4.20
N ARG A 130 -7.59 7.57 4.52
CA ARG A 130 -6.71 8.74 4.29
C ARG A 130 -6.61 9.10 2.81
N LEU A 131 -6.47 8.09 1.93
CA LEU A 131 -6.51 8.29 0.49
C LEU A 131 -7.81 8.96 0.04
N LEU A 132 -8.95 8.48 0.52
CA LEU A 132 -10.25 9.09 0.20
C LEU A 132 -10.33 10.56 0.66
N MET A 133 -9.82 10.86 1.86
CA MET A 133 -9.76 12.24 2.37
C MET A 133 -8.90 13.12 1.45
N ASP A 134 -7.69 12.68 1.09
CA ASP A 134 -6.79 13.40 0.21
C ASP A 134 -7.37 13.60 -1.19
N MET A 135 -8.04 12.58 -1.75
CA MET A 135 -8.73 12.68 -3.04
C MET A 135 -9.85 13.72 -3.00
N ASN A 136 -10.64 13.76 -1.93
CA ASN A 136 -11.71 14.75 -1.77
C ASN A 136 -11.14 16.16 -1.63
N LEU A 137 -10.10 16.37 -0.84
CA LEU A 137 -9.43 17.67 -0.70
C LEU A 137 -8.88 18.19 -2.03
N ASN A 138 -8.34 17.30 -2.85
CA ASN A 138 -7.77 17.64 -4.17
C ASN A 138 -8.79 17.54 -5.31
N LYS A 139 -10.07 17.25 -5.03
CA LYS A 139 -11.15 17.08 -6.03
C LYS A 139 -10.85 15.99 -7.07
N ILE A 140 -10.14 14.95 -6.68
CA ILE A 140 -9.78 13.82 -7.54
C ILE A 140 -10.92 12.80 -7.54
N LYS A 141 -11.32 12.33 -8.72
CA LYS A 141 -12.51 11.49 -8.92
C LYS A 141 -12.21 10.08 -9.48
N SER A 142 -10.95 9.69 -9.57
CA SER A 142 -10.62 8.34 -10.05
C SER A 142 -9.34 7.79 -9.44
N VAL A 143 -9.37 6.49 -9.10
CA VAL A 143 -8.23 5.76 -8.55
C VAL A 143 -8.14 4.36 -9.14
N ALA A 144 -6.92 3.94 -9.44
CA ALA A 144 -6.58 2.61 -9.92
C ALA A 144 -5.75 1.85 -8.89
N PHE A 145 -6.11 0.59 -8.66
CA PHE A 145 -5.41 -0.34 -7.80
C PHE A 145 -4.85 -1.51 -8.62
N PRO A 146 -3.69 -2.07 -8.26
CA PRO A 146 -3.26 -3.33 -8.82
C PRO A 146 -4.12 -4.48 -8.29
N TYR A 147 -4.46 -5.43 -9.15
CA TYR A 147 -5.11 -6.66 -8.73
C TYR A 147 -4.26 -7.39 -7.69
N LYS A 148 -4.91 -7.90 -6.64
CA LYS A 148 -4.24 -8.53 -5.49
C LYS A 148 -3.25 -7.63 -4.74
N ILE A 149 -3.48 -6.31 -4.72
CA ILE A 149 -2.70 -5.41 -3.84
C ILE A 149 -2.66 -5.98 -2.42
N GLY A 150 -1.48 -6.03 -1.81
CA GLY A 150 -1.28 -6.57 -0.46
C GLY A 150 -1.37 -8.10 -0.32
N SER A 151 -1.82 -8.82 -1.35
CA SER A 151 -2.13 -10.26 -1.28
C SER A 151 -1.00 -11.16 -1.76
N ASP A 152 -0.19 -10.74 -2.73
CA ASP A 152 0.91 -11.53 -3.25
C ASP A 152 2.03 -11.65 -2.18
N ARG A 153 2.97 -10.72 -2.17
CA ARG A 153 4.09 -10.72 -1.20
C ARG A 153 3.67 -10.32 0.21
N GLY A 154 2.59 -9.59 0.34
CA GLY A 154 2.01 -9.18 1.63
C GLY A 154 1.18 -10.26 2.32
N GLY A 155 0.79 -11.32 1.61
CA GLY A 155 0.08 -12.48 2.15
C GLY A 155 -1.36 -12.22 2.60
N ALA A 156 -1.98 -11.09 2.23
CA ALA A 156 -3.37 -10.81 2.58
C ALA A 156 -4.35 -11.62 1.72
N ASP A 157 -5.54 -11.90 2.26
CA ASP A 157 -6.65 -12.42 1.48
C ASP A 157 -7.19 -11.32 0.56
N TRP A 158 -7.19 -11.58 -0.75
CA TRP A 158 -7.66 -10.63 -1.75
C TRP A 158 -9.14 -10.26 -1.57
N ASN A 159 -9.99 -11.20 -1.15
CA ASN A 159 -11.42 -10.91 -0.96
C ASN A 159 -11.63 -9.91 0.19
N VAL A 160 -10.82 -10.01 1.24
CA VAL A 160 -10.83 -9.05 2.36
C VAL A 160 -10.38 -7.68 1.88
N ILE A 161 -9.26 -7.60 1.16
CA ILE A 161 -8.74 -6.35 0.58
C ILE A 161 -9.76 -5.70 -0.36
N LEU A 162 -10.35 -6.48 -1.28
CA LEU A 162 -11.36 -5.97 -2.22
C LEU A 162 -12.62 -5.46 -1.49
N SER A 163 -13.02 -6.14 -0.42
CA SER A 163 -14.16 -5.71 0.41
C SER A 163 -13.86 -4.38 1.11
N MET A 164 -12.65 -4.17 1.60
CA MET A 164 -12.22 -2.90 2.19
C MET A 164 -12.24 -1.76 1.16
N ILE A 165 -11.69 -1.98 -0.02
CA ILE A 165 -11.70 -1.00 -1.12
C ILE A 165 -13.16 -0.63 -1.45
N ASN A 166 -14.02 -1.62 -1.67
CA ASN A 166 -15.41 -1.37 -1.96
C ASN A 166 -16.11 -0.60 -0.84
N SER A 167 -15.91 -0.97 0.43
CA SER A 167 -16.53 -0.33 1.59
C SER A 167 -16.15 1.15 1.69
N VAL A 168 -14.87 1.49 1.52
CA VAL A 168 -14.40 2.88 1.64
C VAL A 168 -14.95 3.78 0.53
N PHE A 169 -15.09 3.25 -0.70
CA PHE A 169 -15.52 4.04 -1.85
C PHE A 169 -17.01 3.88 -2.22
N GLU A 170 -17.79 3.04 -1.50
CA GLU A 170 -19.15 2.66 -1.86
C GLU A 170 -20.09 3.86 -2.07
N ASN A 171 -20.04 4.83 -1.18
CA ASN A 171 -20.95 5.99 -1.16
C ASN A 171 -20.27 7.26 -1.68
N THR A 172 -19.36 7.11 -2.63
CA THR A 172 -18.61 8.21 -3.25
C THR A 172 -18.91 8.30 -4.73
N ASP A 173 -18.59 9.44 -5.34
CA ASP A 173 -18.61 9.66 -6.78
C ASP A 173 -17.24 9.36 -7.44
N ILE A 174 -16.36 8.64 -6.72
CA ILE A 174 -15.02 8.27 -7.18
C ILE A 174 -15.10 6.98 -7.98
N THR A 175 -14.58 7.02 -9.20
CA THR A 175 -14.40 5.82 -10.04
C THR A 175 -13.23 5.00 -9.51
N VAL A 176 -13.48 3.72 -9.22
CA VAL A 176 -12.48 2.77 -8.72
C VAL A 176 -12.24 1.67 -9.75
N LYS A 177 -11.00 1.53 -10.21
CA LYS A 177 -10.57 0.50 -11.15
C LYS A 177 -9.51 -0.40 -10.54
N VAL A 178 -9.58 -1.69 -10.83
CA VAL A 178 -8.59 -2.69 -10.40
C VAL A 178 -7.99 -3.33 -11.65
N TYR A 179 -6.69 -3.13 -11.84
CA TYR A 179 -6.00 -3.61 -13.03
C TYR A 179 -5.35 -4.97 -12.80
N LYS A 180 -5.72 -5.93 -13.63
CA LYS A 180 -5.13 -7.28 -13.68
C LYS A 180 -4.34 -7.42 -14.98
N LEU A 181 -3.01 -7.61 -14.87
CA LEU A 181 -2.17 -7.92 -16.02
C LEU A 181 -2.69 -9.18 -16.73
N TYR A 182 -2.52 -9.22 -18.04
CA TYR A 182 -2.79 -10.43 -18.82
C TYR A 182 -1.84 -11.54 -18.35
N GLU A 183 -2.37 -12.71 -18.11
CA GLU A 183 -1.63 -13.96 -18.11
C GLU A 183 -1.53 -14.46 -19.53
#